data_0b554730ac2e0b486868b38814684e8b
#
_entry.id   0b554730ac2e0b486868b38814684e8b
#
_cell.length_a   1.000
_cell.length_b   1.000
_cell.length_c   1.000
_cell.angle_alpha   90.00
_cell.angle_beta   90.00
_cell.angle_gamma   90.00
#
_symmetry.space_group_name_H-M   'P 1'
#
loop_
_entity.id
_entity.type
_entity.pdbx_description
1 polymer ?
#
loop_
_entity_poly.entity_id
_entity_poly.type
_entity_poly.pdbx_seq_one_letter_code
_entity_poly.pdbx_strand_id
1 'polypeptide(L)'
;MKVASVFTVKLLPKDIQQLALFLDVDGTLYEIENSPSLIKPCFKLQKKLQTIRNRLGGALALISGRSLDDLDRIFENDKISVAGNHGAQLRDTLRLKEYQAESGKIKGIAYKISELLNGKKNIEIENKGSNLTVHFRNSTIDRKEINKIMLEIVKYEPKLILLEGKEVLEVKPLSHNKGTAISYFMRTKPFIKRRPIFIGDDVTDEDGFETVNKKGGWSVRVGNYKRSKAKFFLPNVKSVHEVMKQLLKSR
;
A
#
# COMPACT_ATOMS: atom_id res chain seq x y z
N MET A 1 -6.59 -9.05 24.75
CA MET A 1 -5.85 -8.79 23.47
C MET A 1 -4.43 -9.31 23.63
N LYS A 2 -3.97 -10.19 22.73
CA LYS A 2 -2.55 -10.59 22.73
C LYS A 2 -1.71 -9.39 22.34
N VAL A 3 -0.74 -9.04 23.15
CA VAL A 3 0.25 -8.02 22.83
C VAL A 3 1.07 -8.54 21.65
N ALA A 4 1.20 -7.74 20.59
CA ALA A 4 2.04 -8.10 19.45
C ALA A 4 3.50 -8.24 19.91
N SER A 5 4.19 -9.28 19.44
CA SER A 5 5.60 -9.51 19.75
C SER A 5 6.48 -8.74 18.76
N VAL A 6 7.70 -8.38 19.20
CA VAL A 6 8.70 -7.76 18.30
C VAL A 6 9.07 -8.76 17.19
N PHE A 7 9.00 -8.32 15.93
CA PHE A 7 9.38 -9.16 14.80
C PHE A 7 10.90 -9.30 14.71
N THR A 8 11.37 -10.52 14.54
CA THR A 8 12.78 -10.81 14.28
C THR A 8 12.90 -11.84 13.15
N VAL A 9 13.97 -11.77 12.36
CA VAL A 9 14.25 -12.73 11.26
C VAL A 9 14.45 -14.16 11.78
N LYS A 10 14.78 -14.32 13.06
CA LYS A 10 14.88 -15.65 13.71
C LYS A 10 13.58 -16.44 13.70
N LEU A 11 12.43 -15.76 13.53
CA LEU A 11 11.11 -16.39 13.39
C LEU A 11 10.87 -17.01 12.00
N LEU A 12 11.72 -16.69 11.04
CA LEU A 12 11.58 -17.11 9.66
C LEU A 12 12.26 -18.48 9.42
N PRO A 13 11.81 -19.23 8.41
CA PRO A 13 12.49 -20.46 8.01
C PRO A 13 13.92 -20.17 7.54
N LYS A 14 14.82 -21.13 7.72
CA LYS A 14 16.21 -21.01 7.25
C LYS A 14 16.28 -20.82 5.73
N ASP A 15 15.46 -21.57 5.00
CA ASP A 15 15.32 -21.39 3.56
C ASP A 15 14.34 -20.25 3.27
N ILE A 16 14.88 -19.09 2.94
CA ILE A 16 14.10 -17.90 2.64
C ILE A 16 13.35 -17.97 1.30
N GLN A 17 13.68 -18.93 0.43
CA GLN A 17 12.92 -19.13 -0.81
C GLN A 17 11.50 -19.64 -0.58
N GLN A 18 11.20 -20.14 0.64
CA GLN A 18 9.84 -20.47 1.04
C GLN A 18 8.98 -19.23 1.37
N LEU A 19 9.56 -18.04 1.34
CA LEU A 19 8.90 -16.81 1.71
C LEU A 19 8.41 -16.02 0.48
N ALA A 20 7.30 -15.31 0.66
CA ALA A 20 6.80 -14.27 -0.22
C ALA A 20 6.77 -12.95 0.59
N LEU A 21 7.55 -11.97 0.19
CA LEU A 21 7.69 -10.71 0.92
C LEU A 21 6.84 -9.63 0.26
N PHE A 22 5.96 -9.02 1.03
CA PHE A 22 5.14 -7.88 0.68
C PHE A 22 5.52 -6.70 1.57
N LEU A 23 5.75 -5.54 0.98
CA LEU A 23 6.16 -4.34 1.70
C LEU A 23 5.27 -3.17 1.29
N ASP A 24 4.74 -2.48 2.27
CA ASP A 24 4.22 -1.14 2.05
C ASP A 24 5.37 -0.14 1.85
N VAL A 25 5.06 1.08 1.41
CA VAL A 25 6.06 2.07 1.01
C VAL A 25 6.17 3.20 2.03
N ASP A 26 5.12 4.00 2.16
CA ASP A 26 5.09 5.18 3.04
C ASP A 26 4.95 4.75 4.49
N GLY A 27 5.77 5.26 5.40
CA GLY A 27 5.79 4.82 6.80
C GLY A 27 6.44 3.44 7.03
N THR A 28 6.83 2.74 5.95
CA THR A 28 7.40 1.39 6.00
C THR A 28 8.80 1.34 5.39
N LEU A 29 8.97 1.67 4.12
CA LEU A 29 10.27 1.75 3.44
C LEU A 29 10.85 3.17 3.49
N TYR A 30 10.00 4.16 3.50
CA TYR A 30 10.31 5.58 3.67
C TYR A 30 9.58 6.12 4.89
N GLU A 31 10.16 7.12 5.54
CA GLU A 31 9.43 7.90 6.55
C GLU A 31 8.27 8.65 5.90
N ILE A 32 7.22 8.94 6.67
CA ILE A 32 6.07 9.70 6.17
C ILE A 32 6.49 11.15 5.94
N GLU A 33 6.34 11.61 4.71
CA GLU A 33 6.59 12.98 4.31
C GLU A 33 5.31 13.83 4.30
N ASN A 34 5.47 15.14 4.39
CA ASN A 34 4.36 16.09 4.35
C ASN A 34 3.61 16.10 3.02
N SER A 35 4.26 15.70 1.93
CA SER A 35 3.67 15.50 0.61
C SER A 35 4.24 14.25 -0.03
N PRO A 36 3.42 13.42 -0.71
CA PRO A 36 3.88 12.25 -1.45
C PRO A 36 4.97 12.55 -2.49
N SER A 37 4.95 13.76 -3.09
CA SER A 37 5.91 14.22 -4.08
C SER A 37 7.33 14.46 -3.52
N LEU A 38 7.47 14.60 -2.20
CA LEU A 38 8.76 14.83 -1.55
C LEU A 38 9.63 13.57 -1.46
N ILE A 39 9.04 12.39 -1.60
CA ILE A 39 9.81 11.14 -1.61
C ILE A 39 10.66 11.08 -2.88
N LYS A 40 11.97 11.01 -2.67
CA LYS A 40 12.95 10.91 -3.75
C LYS A 40 13.43 9.47 -3.94
N PRO A 41 13.78 9.08 -5.18
CA PRO A 41 14.44 7.80 -5.44
C PRO A 41 15.67 7.60 -4.55
N CYS A 42 15.80 6.39 -3.99
CA CYS A 42 16.96 6.01 -3.19
C CYS A 42 17.64 4.77 -3.78
N PHE A 43 18.70 4.98 -4.53
CA PHE A 43 19.44 3.91 -5.21
C PHE A 43 19.89 2.78 -4.25
N LYS A 44 20.31 3.13 -3.03
CA LYS A 44 20.69 2.12 -2.02
C LYS A 44 19.52 1.21 -1.63
N LEU A 45 18.31 1.78 -1.51
CA LEU A 45 17.10 1.02 -1.21
C LEU A 45 16.69 0.16 -2.40
N GLN A 46 16.71 0.70 -3.60
CA GLN A 46 16.40 -0.04 -4.84
C GLN A 46 17.32 -1.25 -5.00
N LYS A 47 18.65 -1.08 -4.86
CA LYS A 47 19.63 -2.17 -4.91
C LYS A 47 19.36 -3.22 -3.82
N LYS A 48 19.00 -2.79 -2.62
CA LYS A 48 18.66 -3.70 -1.51
C LYS A 48 17.41 -4.53 -1.84
N LEU A 49 16.34 -3.90 -2.32
CA LEU A 49 15.11 -4.58 -2.73
C LEU A 49 15.36 -5.58 -3.86
N GLN A 50 16.13 -5.19 -4.87
CA GLN A 50 16.51 -6.07 -5.98
C GLN A 50 17.28 -7.30 -5.51
N THR A 51 18.24 -7.11 -4.57
CA THR A 51 19.00 -8.23 -4.02
C THR A 51 18.12 -9.17 -3.20
N ILE A 52 17.22 -8.62 -2.37
CA ILE A 52 16.25 -9.45 -1.61
C ILE A 52 15.34 -10.20 -2.57
N ARG A 53 14.80 -9.53 -3.60
CA ARG A 53 13.96 -10.14 -4.61
C ARG A 53 14.65 -11.34 -5.27
N ASN A 54 15.91 -11.19 -5.67
CA ASN A 54 16.67 -12.25 -6.30
C ASN A 54 16.85 -13.45 -5.34
N ARG A 55 17.15 -13.19 -4.08
CA ARG A 55 17.28 -14.24 -3.06
C ARG A 55 15.96 -14.95 -2.76
N LEU A 56 14.84 -14.23 -2.85
CA LEU A 56 13.49 -14.80 -2.76
C LEU A 56 13.02 -15.42 -4.09
N GLY A 57 13.90 -15.63 -5.07
CA GLY A 57 13.52 -16.19 -6.37
C GLY A 57 12.39 -15.39 -7.06
N GLY A 58 12.39 -14.07 -6.86
CA GLY A 58 11.41 -13.16 -7.43
C GLY A 58 10.19 -12.84 -6.55
N ALA A 59 9.98 -13.53 -5.43
CA ALA A 59 8.77 -13.38 -4.61
C ALA A 59 8.81 -12.17 -3.66
N LEU A 60 8.97 -10.98 -4.23
CA LEU A 60 8.87 -9.68 -3.57
C LEU A 60 7.91 -8.79 -4.33
N ALA A 61 6.97 -8.16 -3.62
CA ALA A 61 6.08 -7.15 -4.18
C ALA A 61 5.94 -5.94 -3.24
N LEU A 62 5.76 -4.75 -3.84
CA LEU A 62 5.37 -3.55 -3.13
C LEU A 62 3.85 -3.41 -3.16
N ILE A 63 3.23 -3.02 -2.05
CA ILE A 63 1.78 -2.88 -1.91
C ILE A 63 1.49 -1.50 -1.32
N SER A 64 1.05 -0.57 -2.14
CA SER A 64 0.98 0.85 -1.76
C SER A 64 -0.34 1.52 -2.13
N GLY A 65 -0.66 2.63 -1.44
CA GLY A 65 -1.69 3.59 -1.85
C GLY A 65 -1.27 4.51 -3.00
N ARG A 66 0.02 4.51 -3.36
CA ARG A 66 0.54 5.26 -4.51
C ARG A 66 0.09 4.64 -5.82
N SER A 67 0.01 5.46 -6.88
CA SER A 67 -0.20 4.97 -8.24
C SER A 67 1.03 4.17 -8.74
N LEU A 68 0.85 3.38 -9.81
CA LEU A 68 1.99 2.69 -10.45
C LEU A 68 3.02 3.70 -10.97
N ASP A 69 2.58 4.82 -11.55
CA ASP A 69 3.45 5.87 -12.06
C ASP A 69 4.32 6.50 -10.95
N ASP A 70 3.74 6.74 -9.77
CA ASP A 70 4.49 7.21 -8.60
C ASP A 70 5.51 6.19 -8.12
N LEU A 71 5.13 4.90 -8.08
CA LEU A 71 6.03 3.83 -7.68
C LEU A 71 7.18 3.68 -8.67
N ASP A 72 6.93 3.83 -9.97
CA ASP A 72 7.96 3.80 -11.01
C ASP A 72 8.94 4.97 -10.87
N ARG A 73 8.43 6.18 -10.61
CA ARG A 73 9.26 7.35 -10.35
C ARG A 73 10.17 7.18 -9.14
N ILE A 74 9.70 6.51 -8.07
CA ILE A 74 10.45 6.34 -6.81
C ILE A 74 11.45 5.20 -6.92
N PHE A 75 11.05 4.09 -7.55
CA PHE A 75 11.85 2.86 -7.54
C PHE A 75 12.61 2.60 -8.85
N GLU A 76 12.28 3.34 -9.93
CA GLU A 76 12.94 3.20 -11.26
C GLU A 76 13.16 1.72 -11.65
N ASN A 77 12.21 0.85 -11.31
CA ASN A 77 12.43 -0.59 -11.39
C ASN A 77 11.16 -1.34 -11.82
N ASP A 78 11.15 -1.73 -13.06
CA ASP A 78 10.12 -2.57 -13.69
C ASP A 78 10.15 -4.05 -13.27
N LYS A 79 11.17 -4.46 -12.51
CA LYS A 79 11.42 -5.87 -12.16
C LYS A 79 10.77 -6.30 -10.84
N ILE A 80 10.22 -5.40 -10.05
CA ILE A 80 9.51 -5.71 -8.80
C ILE A 80 8.01 -5.71 -9.10
N SER A 81 7.31 -6.76 -8.67
CA SER A 81 5.85 -6.78 -8.72
C SER A 81 5.28 -5.69 -7.81
N VAL A 82 4.27 -4.98 -8.26
CA VAL A 82 3.69 -3.86 -7.50
C VAL A 82 2.16 -3.91 -7.51
N ALA A 83 1.57 -3.47 -6.40
CA ALA A 83 0.17 -3.12 -6.31
C ALA A 83 0.08 -1.64 -5.90
N GLY A 84 -0.44 -0.83 -6.78
CA GLY A 84 -0.73 0.58 -6.58
C GLY A 84 -2.20 0.82 -6.27
N ASN A 85 -2.52 2.05 -5.83
CA ASN A 85 -3.88 2.49 -5.51
C ASN A 85 -4.61 1.49 -4.61
N HIS A 86 -3.94 1.05 -3.51
CA HIS A 86 -4.46 0.06 -2.57
C HIS A 86 -4.90 -1.27 -3.22
N GLY A 87 -4.26 -1.68 -4.33
CA GLY A 87 -4.58 -2.93 -5.04
C GLY A 87 -5.53 -2.78 -6.22
N ALA A 88 -5.94 -1.55 -6.56
CA ALA A 88 -6.75 -1.29 -7.75
C ALA A 88 -5.91 -1.29 -9.04
N GLN A 89 -4.60 -1.14 -8.92
CA GLN A 89 -3.62 -1.31 -10.00
C GLN A 89 -2.64 -2.41 -9.62
N LEU A 90 -2.39 -3.33 -10.54
CA LEU A 90 -1.48 -4.47 -10.31
C LEU A 90 -0.55 -4.63 -11.49
N ARG A 91 0.76 -4.75 -11.23
CA ARG A 91 1.75 -5.16 -12.22
C ARG A 91 2.50 -6.40 -11.72
N ASP A 92 2.32 -7.48 -12.44
CA ASP A 92 3.04 -8.74 -12.25
C ASP A 92 4.19 -8.81 -13.27
N THR A 93 5.42 -8.65 -12.80
CA THR A 93 6.60 -8.57 -13.66
C THR A 93 6.91 -9.86 -14.44
N LEU A 94 6.44 -11.01 -13.98
CA LEU A 94 6.62 -12.27 -14.74
C LEU A 94 5.62 -12.41 -15.88
N ARG A 95 4.45 -11.80 -15.76
CA ARG A 95 3.38 -11.90 -16.75
C ARG A 95 3.28 -10.66 -17.62
N LEU A 96 4.01 -9.60 -17.31
CA LEU A 96 3.92 -8.28 -17.94
C LEU A 96 2.45 -7.80 -18.02
N LYS A 97 1.64 -8.20 -17.03
CA LYS A 97 0.22 -7.85 -16.95
C LYS A 97 0.04 -6.67 -16.02
N GLU A 98 -0.52 -5.62 -16.57
CA GLU A 98 -1.11 -4.54 -15.80
C GLU A 98 -2.62 -4.76 -15.75
N TYR A 99 -3.18 -4.63 -14.56
CA TYR A 99 -4.61 -4.61 -14.34
C TYR A 99 -4.98 -3.30 -13.65
N GLN A 100 -6.00 -2.65 -14.15
CA GLN A 100 -6.55 -1.46 -13.55
C GLN A 100 -8.07 -1.66 -13.37
N ALA A 101 -8.56 -1.42 -12.15
CA ALA A 101 -9.97 -1.47 -11.87
C ALA A 101 -10.76 -0.40 -12.65
N GLU A 102 -12.03 -0.66 -12.92
CA GLU A 102 -12.91 0.19 -13.73
C GLU A 102 -12.78 1.68 -13.42
N SER A 103 -12.28 2.45 -14.38
CA SER A 103 -12.00 3.89 -14.24
C SER A 103 -13.17 4.79 -14.68
N GLY A 104 -14.16 4.26 -15.40
CA GLY A 104 -15.23 5.08 -16.00
C GLY A 104 -16.06 5.84 -14.98
N LYS A 105 -16.40 5.21 -13.86
CA LYS A 105 -17.19 5.85 -12.79
C LYS A 105 -16.41 6.93 -12.04
N ILE A 106 -15.10 6.70 -11.83
CA ILE A 106 -14.24 7.65 -11.12
C ILE A 106 -14.15 8.98 -11.87
N LYS A 107 -14.10 8.96 -13.21
CA LYS A 107 -14.09 10.19 -14.04
C LYS A 107 -15.37 11.02 -13.83
N GLY A 108 -16.54 10.38 -13.81
CA GLY A 108 -17.82 11.08 -13.56
C GLY A 108 -17.89 11.67 -12.16
N ILE A 109 -17.37 10.96 -11.16
CA ILE A 109 -17.30 11.44 -9.78
C ILE A 109 -16.32 12.62 -9.67
N ALA A 110 -15.15 12.53 -10.31
CA ALA A 110 -14.18 13.62 -10.33
C ALA A 110 -14.78 14.91 -10.89
N TYR A 111 -15.53 14.81 -11.99
CA TYR A 111 -16.22 15.95 -12.57
C TYR A 111 -17.23 16.58 -11.58
N LYS A 112 -18.12 15.77 -10.99
CA LYS A 112 -19.10 16.25 -10.00
C LYS A 112 -18.43 16.93 -8.80
N ILE A 113 -17.36 16.35 -8.27
CA ILE A 113 -16.61 16.92 -7.15
C ILE A 113 -15.97 18.25 -7.56
N SER A 114 -15.39 18.34 -8.76
CA SER A 114 -14.77 19.57 -9.23
C SER A 114 -15.79 20.71 -9.39
N GLU A 115 -17.01 20.41 -9.81
CA GLU A 115 -18.10 21.42 -9.86
C GLU A 115 -18.52 21.88 -8.46
N LEU A 116 -18.74 20.94 -7.53
CA LEU A 116 -19.21 21.27 -6.17
C LEU A 116 -18.15 22.00 -5.33
N LEU A 117 -16.88 21.78 -5.61
CA LEU A 117 -15.75 22.43 -4.92
C LEU A 117 -15.19 23.62 -5.70
N ASN A 118 -15.81 23.99 -6.82
CA ASN A 118 -15.38 25.13 -7.62
C ASN A 118 -15.38 26.43 -6.78
N GLY A 119 -14.32 27.22 -6.89
CA GLY A 119 -14.12 28.46 -6.13
C GLY A 119 -13.63 28.25 -4.67
N LYS A 120 -13.55 27.04 -4.17
CA LYS A 120 -12.90 26.77 -2.87
C LYS A 120 -11.39 26.77 -3.02
N LYS A 121 -10.68 27.50 -2.16
CA LYS A 121 -9.21 27.62 -2.24
C LYS A 121 -8.51 26.44 -1.57
N ASN A 122 -7.30 26.12 -2.08
CA ASN A 122 -6.43 25.09 -1.55
C ASN A 122 -7.07 23.68 -1.52
N ILE A 123 -7.81 23.34 -2.56
CA ILE A 123 -8.29 21.99 -2.82
C ILE A 123 -7.59 21.48 -4.08
N GLU A 124 -7.03 20.29 -3.97
CA GLU A 124 -6.44 19.57 -5.11
C GLU A 124 -7.20 18.25 -5.30
N ILE A 125 -7.67 18.02 -6.51
CA ILE A 125 -8.38 16.79 -6.90
C ILE A 125 -7.45 15.97 -7.79
N GLU A 126 -6.99 14.84 -7.26
CA GLU A 126 -6.10 13.92 -7.96
C GLU A 126 -6.88 12.71 -8.45
N ASN A 127 -7.02 12.59 -9.78
CA ASN A 127 -7.63 11.42 -10.41
C ASN A 127 -6.54 10.39 -10.77
N LYS A 128 -6.48 9.29 -10.01
CA LYS A 128 -5.54 8.17 -10.20
C LYS A 128 -6.10 7.07 -11.12
N GLY A 129 -7.13 7.37 -11.92
CA GLY A 129 -7.79 6.40 -12.79
C GLY A 129 -8.77 5.49 -12.07
N SER A 130 -8.32 4.62 -11.20
CA SER A 130 -9.14 3.72 -10.38
C SER A 130 -9.60 4.33 -9.05
N ASN A 131 -8.91 5.35 -8.57
CA ASN A 131 -9.17 6.06 -7.31
C ASN A 131 -9.21 7.56 -7.56
N LEU A 132 -9.91 8.28 -6.70
CA LEU A 132 -9.96 9.73 -6.68
C LEU A 132 -9.58 10.23 -5.31
N THR A 133 -8.58 11.10 -5.24
CA THR A 133 -8.11 11.68 -3.99
C THR A 133 -8.42 13.18 -3.98
N VAL A 134 -8.98 13.67 -2.89
CA VAL A 134 -9.24 15.11 -2.65
C VAL A 134 -8.38 15.55 -1.47
N HIS A 135 -7.39 16.37 -1.76
CA HIS A 135 -6.53 16.99 -0.76
C HIS A 135 -7.10 18.35 -0.39
N PHE A 136 -7.24 18.63 0.89
CA PHE A 136 -7.81 19.89 1.39
C PHE A 136 -6.97 20.53 2.51
N ARG A 137 -5.67 20.25 2.52
CA ARG A 137 -4.73 20.88 3.45
C ARG A 137 -4.73 22.40 3.28
N ASN A 138 -4.89 23.11 4.39
CA ASN A 138 -5.00 24.58 4.40
C ASN A 138 -6.17 25.13 3.55
N SER A 139 -7.19 24.33 3.29
CA SER A 139 -8.39 24.77 2.58
C SER A 139 -9.26 25.69 3.43
N THR A 140 -10.05 26.52 2.77
CA THR A 140 -11.10 27.34 3.40
C THR A 140 -12.36 26.55 3.73
N ILE A 141 -12.50 25.33 3.21
CA ILE A 141 -13.64 24.46 3.48
C ILE A 141 -13.43 23.66 4.77
N ASP A 142 -14.45 23.57 5.62
CA ASP A 142 -14.38 22.72 6.81
C ASP A 142 -14.38 21.23 6.42
N ARG A 143 -13.61 20.43 7.18
CA ARG A 143 -13.53 18.98 7.00
C ARG A 143 -14.90 18.29 6.99
N LYS A 144 -15.82 18.73 7.84
CA LYS A 144 -17.18 18.16 7.92
C LYS A 144 -17.98 18.44 6.66
N GLU A 145 -17.83 19.65 6.10
CA GLU A 145 -18.50 20.04 4.86
C GLU A 145 -18.02 19.20 3.68
N ILE A 146 -16.69 19.09 3.49
CA ILE A 146 -16.13 18.30 2.39
C ILE A 146 -16.45 16.80 2.54
N ASN A 147 -16.40 16.26 3.77
CA ASN A 147 -16.77 14.88 4.03
C ASN A 147 -18.24 14.60 3.68
N LYS A 148 -19.14 15.52 4.04
CA LYS A 148 -20.57 15.43 3.68
C LYS A 148 -20.77 15.43 2.16
N ILE A 149 -20.11 16.30 1.43
CA ILE A 149 -20.15 16.35 -0.05
C ILE A 149 -19.71 15.01 -0.64
N MET A 150 -18.56 14.50 -0.18
CA MET A 150 -18.00 13.24 -0.68
C MET A 150 -18.88 12.04 -0.35
N LEU A 151 -19.46 11.97 0.85
CA LEU A 151 -20.37 10.90 1.25
C LEU A 151 -21.66 10.91 0.42
N GLU A 152 -22.26 12.07 0.15
CA GLU A 152 -23.44 12.18 -0.68
C GLU A 152 -23.20 11.68 -2.12
N ILE A 153 -21.99 11.88 -2.66
CA ILE A 153 -21.64 11.39 -3.99
C ILE A 153 -21.46 9.87 -3.98
N VAL A 154 -20.70 9.34 -2.98
CA VAL A 154 -20.37 7.91 -2.90
C VAL A 154 -21.59 7.07 -2.50
N LYS A 155 -22.56 7.63 -1.79
CA LYS A 155 -23.80 6.96 -1.36
C LYS A 155 -24.55 6.24 -2.49
N TYR A 156 -24.52 6.78 -3.70
CA TYR A 156 -25.18 6.21 -4.87
C TYR A 156 -24.30 5.24 -5.66
N GLU A 157 -23.09 4.98 -5.19
CA GLU A 157 -22.11 4.09 -5.82
C GLU A 157 -21.73 2.91 -4.89
N PRO A 158 -22.56 1.85 -4.84
CA PRO A 158 -22.41 0.77 -3.85
C PRO A 158 -21.12 -0.03 -3.98
N LYS A 159 -20.40 0.11 -5.09
CA LYS A 159 -19.08 -0.52 -5.33
C LYS A 159 -17.89 0.36 -4.92
N LEU A 160 -18.16 1.57 -4.44
CA LEU A 160 -17.12 2.50 -4.00
C LEU A 160 -17.19 2.72 -2.50
N ILE A 161 -16.07 3.10 -1.92
CA ILE A 161 -15.95 3.47 -0.50
C ILE A 161 -15.15 4.75 -0.39
N LEU A 162 -15.50 5.58 0.59
CA LEU A 162 -14.75 6.74 1.01
C LEU A 162 -13.78 6.34 2.13
N LEU A 163 -12.50 6.61 1.93
CA LEU A 163 -11.48 6.52 2.96
C LEU A 163 -11.12 7.91 3.47
N GLU A 164 -11.02 8.04 4.79
CA GLU A 164 -10.63 9.26 5.45
C GLU A 164 -9.19 9.20 5.92
N GLY A 165 -8.34 10.14 5.45
CA GLY A 165 -7.00 10.37 5.93
C GLY A 165 -6.85 11.72 6.63
N LYS A 166 -5.64 12.08 6.98
CA LYS A 166 -5.33 13.39 7.55
C LYS A 166 -5.34 14.45 6.43
N GLU A 167 -6.36 15.32 6.42
CA GLU A 167 -6.55 16.37 5.41
C GLU A 167 -6.63 15.85 3.95
N VAL A 168 -7.15 14.64 3.81
CA VAL A 168 -7.36 13.96 2.52
C VAL A 168 -8.57 13.04 2.62
N LEU A 169 -9.35 12.97 1.53
CA LEU A 169 -10.43 12.00 1.34
C LEU A 169 -10.19 11.25 0.04
N GLU A 170 -10.36 9.94 0.06
CA GLU A 170 -10.13 9.10 -1.11
C GLU A 170 -11.35 8.25 -1.42
N VAL A 171 -11.83 8.33 -2.66
CA VAL A 171 -12.85 7.41 -3.20
C VAL A 171 -12.15 6.30 -3.97
N LYS A 172 -12.45 5.06 -3.60
CA LYS A 172 -11.85 3.88 -4.25
C LYS A 172 -12.85 2.72 -4.37
N PRO A 173 -12.57 1.74 -5.25
CA PRO A 173 -13.37 0.52 -5.31
C PRO A 173 -13.33 -0.26 -4.00
N LEU A 174 -14.50 -0.66 -3.50
CA LEU A 174 -14.67 -1.48 -2.29
C LEU A 174 -13.96 -2.85 -2.43
N SER A 175 -13.96 -3.42 -3.63
CA SER A 175 -13.41 -4.74 -3.93
C SER A 175 -11.88 -4.79 -3.92
N HIS A 176 -11.20 -3.65 -3.89
CA HIS A 176 -9.76 -3.56 -3.95
C HIS A 176 -9.18 -2.98 -2.67
N ASN A 177 -8.32 -3.77 -2.05
CA ASN A 177 -7.53 -3.38 -0.88
C ASN A 177 -6.19 -4.12 -0.87
N LYS A 178 -5.30 -3.78 0.06
CA LYS A 178 -3.97 -4.39 0.15
C LYS A 178 -4.04 -5.92 0.38
N GLY A 179 -5.09 -6.41 1.05
CA GLY A 179 -5.31 -7.86 1.24
C GLY A 179 -5.70 -8.58 -0.04
N THR A 180 -6.55 -7.97 -0.89
CA THR A 180 -6.90 -8.56 -2.20
C THR A 180 -5.71 -8.58 -3.14
N ALA A 181 -4.85 -7.54 -3.11
CA ALA A 181 -3.59 -7.51 -3.86
C ALA A 181 -2.63 -8.62 -3.45
N ILE A 182 -2.41 -8.81 -2.15
CA ILE A 182 -1.61 -9.92 -1.62
C ILE A 182 -2.22 -11.27 -2.05
N SER A 183 -3.54 -11.42 -1.97
CA SER A 183 -4.22 -12.65 -2.39
C SER A 183 -4.06 -12.94 -3.87
N TYR A 184 -4.03 -11.91 -4.72
CA TYR A 184 -3.74 -12.05 -6.15
C TYR A 184 -2.33 -12.60 -6.36
N PHE A 185 -1.30 -11.95 -5.81
CA PHE A 185 0.08 -12.40 -5.96
C PHE A 185 0.28 -13.83 -5.43
N MET A 186 -0.29 -14.16 -4.28
CA MET A 186 -0.17 -15.50 -3.69
C MET A 186 -0.77 -16.64 -4.55
N ARG A 187 -1.53 -16.33 -5.61
CA ARG A 187 -2.03 -17.29 -6.60
C ARG A 187 -1.15 -17.38 -7.85
N THR A 188 -0.12 -16.56 -7.94
CA THR A 188 0.74 -16.44 -9.13
C THR A 188 2.18 -16.80 -8.82
N LYS A 189 2.95 -17.26 -9.83
CA LYS A 189 4.40 -17.36 -9.69
C LYS A 189 5.02 -15.96 -9.63
N PRO A 190 6.05 -15.75 -8.82
CA PRO A 190 6.81 -16.72 -8.01
C PRO A 190 6.27 -16.93 -6.60
N PHE A 191 5.13 -16.33 -6.23
CA PHE A 191 4.61 -16.27 -4.85
C PHE A 191 3.85 -17.53 -4.42
N ILE A 192 3.30 -18.28 -5.39
CA ILE A 192 2.45 -19.47 -5.11
C ILE A 192 3.19 -20.48 -4.22
N LYS A 193 2.45 -21.10 -3.27
CA LYS A 193 2.93 -22.10 -2.31
C LYS A 193 3.96 -21.56 -1.30
N ARG A 194 4.24 -20.26 -1.29
CA ARG A 194 5.14 -19.64 -0.32
C ARG A 194 4.38 -19.12 0.89
N ARG A 195 5.10 -18.84 1.95
CA ARG A 195 4.54 -18.29 3.17
C ARG A 195 4.68 -16.77 3.16
N PRO A 196 3.59 -16.00 3.26
CA PRO A 196 3.65 -14.56 3.10
C PRO A 196 4.18 -13.87 4.35
N ILE A 197 4.94 -12.79 4.12
CA ILE A 197 5.27 -11.77 5.12
C ILE A 197 4.74 -10.46 4.56
N PHE A 198 3.98 -9.70 5.36
CA PHE A 198 3.58 -8.35 5.01
C PHE A 198 3.97 -7.38 6.11
N ILE A 199 4.67 -6.31 5.73
CA ILE A 199 5.12 -5.23 6.61
C ILE A 199 4.44 -3.94 6.16
N GLY A 200 3.76 -3.24 7.07
CA GLY A 200 3.03 -2.01 6.81
C GLY A 200 2.80 -1.20 8.09
N ASP A 201 2.38 0.06 7.99
CA ASP A 201 2.26 0.98 9.12
C ASP A 201 0.87 1.57 9.33
N ASP A 202 0.01 1.58 8.29
CA ASP A 202 -1.24 2.33 8.29
C ASP A 202 -2.48 1.44 8.51
N VAL A 203 -3.63 2.09 8.67
CA VAL A 203 -4.95 1.43 8.80
C VAL A 203 -5.30 0.63 7.53
N THR A 204 -4.88 1.12 6.36
CA THR A 204 -5.08 0.43 5.08
C THR A 204 -4.32 -0.90 4.97
N ASP A 205 -3.32 -1.13 5.84
CA ASP A 205 -2.56 -2.39 5.91
C ASP A 205 -3.29 -3.49 6.70
N GLU A 206 -4.31 -3.14 7.46
CA GLU A 206 -5.04 -4.10 8.30
C GLU A 206 -5.69 -5.22 7.48
N ASP A 207 -6.16 -4.92 6.26
CA ASP A 207 -6.68 -5.93 5.32
C ASP A 207 -5.57 -6.88 4.83
N GLY A 208 -4.38 -6.33 4.63
CA GLY A 208 -3.18 -7.11 4.30
C GLY A 208 -2.74 -8.00 5.46
N PHE A 209 -2.72 -7.48 6.68
CA PHE A 209 -2.40 -8.26 7.89
C PHE A 209 -3.38 -9.40 8.09
N GLU A 210 -4.68 -9.16 7.95
CA GLU A 210 -5.70 -10.19 8.05
C GLU A 210 -5.49 -11.29 7.00
N THR A 211 -5.24 -10.90 5.76
CA THR A 211 -5.00 -11.83 4.64
C THR A 211 -3.77 -12.70 4.90
N VAL A 212 -2.67 -12.11 5.33
CA VAL A 212 -1.44 -12.83 5.65
C VAL A 212 -1.63 -13.78 6.83
N ASN A 213 -2.38 -13.34 7.86
CA ASN A 213 -2.72 -14.17 9.01
C ASN A 213 -3.52 -15.42 8.62
N LYS A 214 -4.54 -15.25 7.75
CA LYS A 214 -5.36 -16.37 7.21
C LYS A 214 -4.52 -17.37 6.41
N LYS A 215 -3.41 -16.92 5.82
CA LYS A 215 -2.47 -17.77 5.06
C LYS A 215 -1.32 -18.33 5.92
N GLY A 216 -1.39 -18.19 7.24
CA GLY A 216 -0.38 -18.70 8.17
C GLY A 216 0.96 -17.96 8.10
N GLY A 217 0.98 -16.75 7.58
CA GLY A 217 2.15 -15.91 7.41
C GLY A 217 2.46 -15.00 8.61
N TRP A 218 3.36 -14.05 8.39
CA TRP A 218 3.79 -13.06 9.36
C TRP A 218 3.30 -11.67 8.96
N SER A 219 2.37 -11.14 9.74
CA SER A 219 1.89 -9.76 9.62
C SER A 219 2.65 -8.88 10.61
N VAL A 220 3.29 -7.84 10.11
CA VAL A 220 4.21 -7.01 10.87
C VAL A 220 3.81 -5.54 10.73
N ARG A 221 3.41 -4.92 11.84
CA ARG A 221 3.10 -3.50 11.88
C ARG A 221 4.34 -2.68 12.18
N VAL A 222 4.52 -1.58 11.46
CA VAL A 222 5.52 -0.56 11.77
C VAL A 222 4.86 0.52 12.65
N GLY A 223 5.59 0.97 13.67
CA GLY A 223 5.08 1.93 14.64
C GLY A 223 4.13 1.33 15.67
N ASN A 224 3.59 2.19 16.52
CA ASN A 224 2.74 1.79 17.64
C ASN A 224 1.26 2.05 17.33
N TYR A 225 0.48 0.97 17.22
CA TYR A 225 -0.97 1.06 17.06
C TYR A 225 -1.67 0.03 17.94
N LYS A 226 -2.50 0.49 18.88
CA LYS A 226 -3.10 -0.34 19.93
C LYS A 226 -4.14 -1.37 19.45
N ARG A 227 -4.66 -1.25 18.22
CA ARG A 227 -5.78 -2.09 17.71
C ARG A 227 -5.47 -2.70 16.33
N SER A 228 -4.28 -3.24 16.13
CA SER A 228 -3.89 -3.86 14.87
C SER A 228 -4.21 -5.36 14.82
N LYS A 229 -4.52 -5.87 13.61
CA LYS A 229 -4.58 -7.29 13.28
C LYS A 229 -3.19 -7.91 13.09
N ALA A 230 -2.13 -7.11 13.07
CA ALA A 230 -0.77 -7.60 12.97
C ALA A 230 -0.39 -8.44 14.19
N LYS A 231 0.30 -9.57 13.95
CA LYS A 231 0.80 -10.45 15.02
C LYS A 231 2.13 -9.98 15.60
N PHE A 232 2.86 -9.20 14.83
CA PHE A 232 4.19 -8.68 15.19
C PHE A 232 4.26 -7.19 14.94
N PHE A 233 5.27 -6.54 15.52
CA PHE A 233 5.54 -5.14 15.25
C PHE A 233 7.04 -4.85 15.11
N LEU A 234 7.34 -3.76 14.42
CA LEU A 234 8.66 -3.11 14.36
C LEU A 234 8.49 -1.66 14.81
N PRO A 235 9.41 -1.10 15.61
CA PRO A 235 9.24 0.24 16.18
C PRO A 235 9.12 1.36 15.15
N ASN A 236 9.86 1.27 14.02
CA ASN A 236 9.99 2.34 13.03
C ASN A 236 10.57 1.83 11.70
N VAL A 237 10.64 2.71 10.71
CA VAL A 237 11.22 2.45 9.38
C VAL A 237 12.67 1.93 9.47
N LYS A 238 13.49 2.47 10.37
CA LYS A 238 14.87 2.01 10.58
C LYS A 238 14.91 0.51 10.94
N SER A 239 13.96 0.04 11.76
CA SER A 239 13.86 -1.37 12.13
C SER A 239 13.47 -2.25 10.94
N VAL A 240 12.64 -1.76 10.01
CA VAL A 240 12.35 -2.45 8.74
C VAL A 240 13.64 -2.61 7.92
N HIS A 241 14.43 -1.56 7.80
CA HIS A 241 15.72 -1.62 7.08
C HIS A 241 16.72 -2.60 7.71
N GLU A 242 16.72 -2.77 9.05
CA GLU A 242 17.56 -3.78 9.71
C GLU A 242 17.05 -5.21 9.44
N VAL A 243 15.74 -5.44 9.42
CA VAL A 243 15.16 -6.73 8.98
C VAL A 243 15.57 -7.05 7.55
N MET A 244 15.45 -6.08 6.63
CA MET A 244 15.90 -6.25 5.24
C MET A 244 17.40 -6.60 5.16
N LYS A 245 18.25 -5.94 5.96
CA LYS A 245 19.69 -6.23 6.03
C LYS A 245 19.97 -7.63 6.56
N GLN A 246 19.20 -8.10 7.52
CA GLN A 246 19.31 -9.46 8.03
C GLN A 246 18.87 -10.50 6.98
N LEU A 247 17.78 -10.24 6.23
CA LEU A 247 17.37 -11.09 5.10
C LEU A 247 18.47 -11.21 4.02
N LEU A 248 19.31 -10.18 3.85
CA LEU A 248 20.46 -10.24 2.94
C LEU A 248 21.59 -11.14 3.46
N LYS A 249 21.65 -11.43 4.76
CA LYS A 249 22.70 -12.26 5.39
C LYS A 249 22.24 -13.70 5.66
N SER A 250 20.93 -13.97 5.67
CA SER A 250 20.38 -15.32 5.85
C SER A 250 20.88 -16.25 4.74
N ARG A 251 21.22 -17.48 5.06
CA ARG A 251 21.63 -18.49 4.08
C ARG A 251 20.43 -19.15 3.45
#